data_df578cb3975b4496e9bd4d79157376ce
#
_entry.id   df578cb3975b4496e9bd4d79157376ce
#
_cell.length_a   1.000
_cell.length_b   1.000
_cell.length_c   1.000
_cell.angle_alpha   90.00
_cell.angle_beta   90.00
_cell.angle_gamma   90.00
#
_symmetry.space_group_name_H-M   'P 1'
#
loop_
_entity.id
_entity.type
_entity.pdbx_description
1 polymer ?
#
loop_
_entity_poly.entity_id
_entity_poly.type
_entity_poly.pdbx_seq_one_letter_code
_entity_poly.pdbx_strand_id
1 'polypeptide(L)'
;MKIGIDLGGSHIAIGVIDDKGYIVEKTEKRLLSKDKKDIKTSIETYIVKNVKELMEKYKIKEIGIAVPGTIKGTEIIKSVNLGVKNYNLVENIQKEINLPIKIRNDAKCAAIAENKIGALKEYKRSIFLSLGTGIGGAVIINNELLDTGDLSGCEFGHMIIQKDGI
;
A
#
# COMPACT_ATOMS: atom_id res chain seq x y z
N MET A 1 -3.31 4.52 18.14
CA MET A 1 -2.76 3.50 17.23
C MET A 1 -3.35 3.66 15.85
N LYS A 2 -2.75 3.01 14.84
CA LYS A 2 -3.16 3.04 13.44
C LYS A 2 -3.26 1.63 12.90
N ILE A 3 -4.02 1.42 11.84
CA ILE A 3 -3.99 0.17 11.09
C ILE A 3 -3.22 0.37 9.79
N GLY A 4 -2.28 -0.53 9.51
CA GLY A 4 -1.63 -0.68 8.21
C GLY A 4 -2.18 -1.90 7.49
N ILE A 5 -2.52 -1.74 6.21
CA ILE A 5 -2.96 -2.82 5.34
C ILE A 5 -2.00 -2.88 4.15
N ASP A 6 -1.36 -4.02 3.96
CA ASP A 6 -0.57 -4.31 2.76
C ASP A 6 -1.36 -5.29 1.89
N LEU A 7 -1.93 -4.78 0.81
CA LEU A 7 -2.70 -5.55 -0.15
C LEU A 7 -1.83 -5.84 -1.38
N GLY A 8 -1.08 -6.91 -1.33
CA GLY A 8 -0.24 -7.37 -2.43
C GLY A 8 -0.99 -8.20 -3.47
N GLY A 9 -0.26 -8.60 -4.51
CA GLY A 9 -0.80 -9.49 -5.55
C GLY A 9 -1.00 -10.95 -5.12
N SER A 10 -0.38 -11.39 -4.02
CA SER A 10 -0.40 -12.79 -3.56
C SER A 10 -0.80 -12.95 -2.10
N HIS A 11 -0.85 -11.89 -1.35
CA HIS A 11 -1.20 -11.89 0.07
C HIS A 11 -1.82 -10.56 0.48
N ILE A 12 -2.50 -10.56 1.61
CA ILE A 12 -2.94 -9.36 2.33
C ILE A 12 -2.48 -9.48 3.77
N ALA A 13 -1.85 -8.44 4.28
CA ALA A 13 -1.48 -8.32 5.67
C ALA A 13 -2.19 -7.11 6.30
N ILE A 14 -2.70 -7.28 7.52
CA ILE A 14 -3.35 -6.23 8.30
C ILE A 14 -2.71 -6.20 9.67
N GLY A 15 -2.24 -5.04 10.10
CA GLY A 15 -1.57 -4.90 11.40
C GLY A 15 -1.94 -3.62 12.13
N VAL A 16 -1.92 -3.69 13.46
CA VAL A 16 -2.00 -2.52 14.34
C VAL A 16 -0.59 -2.02 14.59
N ILE A 17 -0.41 -0.72 14.45
CA ILE A 17 0.87 -0.03 14.59
C ILE A 17 0.73 1.02 15.70
N ASP A 18 1.66 1.03 16.62
CA ASP A 18 1.73 2.03 17.67
C ASP A 18 2.28 3.38 17.17
N ASP A 19 2.29 4.39 18.04
CA ASP A 19 2.76 5.73 17.70
C ASP A 19 4.30 5.79 17.49
N LYS A 20 5.04 4.71 17.82
CA LYS A 20 6.48 4.57 17.57
C LYS A 20 6.78 3.83 16.26
N GLY A 21 5.76 3.26 15.60
CA GLY A 21 5.89 2.50 14.35
C GLY A 21 6.07 1.00 14.55
N TYR A 22 5.96 0.47 15.77
CA TYR A 22 6.03 -0.96 16.02
C TYR A 22 4.71 -1.66 15.74
N ILE A 23 4.79 -2.86 15.16
CA ILE A 23 3.63 -3.72 14.93
C ILE A 23 3.24 -4.39 16.24
N VAL A 24 2.03 -4.13 16.71
CA VAL A 24 1.46 -4.67 17.97
C VAL A 24 0.75 -5.99 17.72
N GLU A 25 -0.05 -6.06 16.67
CA GLU A 25 -0.78 -7.27 16.25
C GLU A 25 -0.79 -7.32 14.73
N LYS A 26 -0.69 -8.52 14.13
CA LYS A 26 -0.70 -8.71 12.67
C LYS A 26 -1.47 -9.96 12.31
N THR A 27 -2.24 -9.90 11.25
CA THR A 27 -2.85 -11.05 10.57
C THR A 27 -2.50 -11.04 9.10
N GLU A 28 -2.41 -12.21 8.50
CA GLU A 28 -2.09 -12.36 7.07
C GLU A 28 -3.00 -13.41 6.44
N LYS A 29 -3.31 -13.20 5.17
CA LYS A 29 -4.03 -14.17 4.32
C LYS A 29 -3.35 -14.25 2.95
N ARG A 30 -3.11 -15.46 2.47
CA ARG A 30 -2.72 -15.69 1.08
C ARG A 30 -3.92 -15.44 0.17
N LEU A 31 -3.72 -14.68 -0.90
CA LEU A 31 -4.74 -14.42 -1.92
C LEU A 31 -4.65 -15.46 -3.03
N LEU A 32 -5.76 -16.10 -3.31
CA LEU A 32 -5.90 -17.03 -4.43
C LEU A 32 -6.50 -16.29 -5.65
N SER A 33 -6.40 -16.91 -6.82
CA SER A 33 -6.99 -16.34 -8.05
C SER A 33 -8.48 -16.04 -7.92
N LYS A 34 -9.23 -16.86 -7.16
CA LYS A 34 -10.66 -16.65 -6.86
C LYS A 34 -10.92 -15.37 -6.06
N ASP A 35 -10.04 -15.02 -5.10
CA ASP A 35 -10.19 -13.80 -4.28
C ASP A 35 -10.06 -12.52 -5.14
N LYS A 36 -9.21 -12.58 -6.17
CA LYS A 36 -9.00 -11.46 -7.11
C LYS A 36 -10.08 -11.34 -8.18
N LYS A 37 -10.81 -12.42 -8.47
CA LYS A 37 -11.96 -12.37 -9.40
C LYS A 37 -13.15 -11.64 -8.78
N ASP A 38 -13.28 -11.68 -7.47
CA ASP A 38 -14.32 -10.98 -6.72
C ASP A 38 -13.73 -10.25 -5.52
N ILE A 39 -13.06 -9.12 -5.81
CA ILE A 39 -12.41 -8.27 -4.81
C ILE A 39 -13.41 -7.81 -3.75
N LYS A 40 -14.62 -7.41 -4.16
CA LYS A 40 -15.63 -6.91 -3.24
C LYS A 40 -16.02 -7.95 -2.20
N THR A 41 -16.34 -9.15 -2.62
CA THR A 41 -16.79 -10.20 -1.67
C THR A 41 -15.63 -10.80 -0.88
N SER A 42 -14.47 -11.00 -1.51
CA SER A 42 -13.37 -11.72 -0.85
C SER A 42 -12.40 -10.80 -0.11
N ILE A 43 -11.96 -9.72 -0.73
CA ILE A 43 -10.90 -8.86 -0.17
C ILE A 43 -11.49 -7.77 0.72
N GLU A 44 -12.51 -7.05 0.25
CA GLU A 44 -13.16 -6.01 1.06
C GLU A 44 -13.79 -6.58 2.32
N THR A 45 -14.54 -7.69 2.21
CA THR A 45 -15.14 -8.34 3.39
C THR A 45 -14.06 -8.79 4.38
N TYR A 46 -12.94 -9.32 3.90
CA TYR A 46 -11.82 -9.69 4.76
C TYR A 46 -11.21 -8.48 5.46
N ILE A 47 -10.99 -7.38 4.75
CA ILE A 47 -10.49 -6.12 5.32
C ILE A 47 -11.45 -5.61 6.39
N VAL A 48 -12.72 -5.42 6.05
CA VAL A 48 -13.74 -4.86 6.95
C VAL A 48 -13.87 -5.69 8.21
N LYS A 49 -13.94 -7.01 8.09
CA LYS A 49 -14.02 -7.93 9.23
C LYS A 49 -12.85 -7.75 10.18
N ASN A 50 -11.62 -7.87 9.67
CA ASN A 50 -10.42 -7.77 10.52
C ASN A 50 -10.24 -6.38 11.11
N VAL A 51 -10.56 -5.31 10.37
CA VAL A 51 -10.51 -3.95 10.88
C VAL A 51 -11.51 -3.76 12.04
N LYS A 52 -12.75 -4.24 11.91
CA LYS A 52 -13.75 -4.17 12.99
C LYS A 52 -13.27 -4.90 14.24
N GLU A 53 -12.74 -6.13 14.11
CA GLU A 53 -12.19 -6.91 15.22
C GLU A 53 -11.02 -6.17 15.93
N LEU A 54 -10.15 -5.51 15.15
CA LEU A 54 -9.05 -4.72 15.73
C LEU A 54 -9.55 -3.42 16.39
N MET A 55 -10.61 -2.79 15.88
CA MET A 55 -11.22 -1.62 16.50
C MET A 55 -11.90 -1.92 17.84
N GLU A 56 -12.37 -3.16 18.06
CA GLU A 56 -12.88 -3.60 19.36
C GLU A 56 -11.79 -3.70 20.42
N LYS A 57 -10.56 -4.09 20.00
CA LYS A 57 -9.42 -4.27 20.89
C LYS A 57 -8.60 -3.00 21.11
N TYR A 58 -8.52 -2.14 20.10
CA TYR A 58 -7.61 -1.01 20.07
C TYR A 58 -8.30 0.30 19.68
N LYS A 59 -7.87 1.39 20.29
CA LYS A 59 -8.30 2.74 19.87
C LYS A 59 -7.58 3.15 18.59
N ILE A 60 -8.18 2.83 17.45
CA ILE A 60 -7.65 3.14 16.12
C ILE A 60 -8.04 4.57 15.72
N LYS A 61 -7.10 5.32 15.16
CA LYS A 61 -7.29 6.72 14.72
C LYS A 61 -7.42 6.85 13.21
N GLU A 62 -6.70 6.04 12.45
CA GLU A 62 -6.66 6.08 10.98
C GLU A 62 -6.17 4.75 10.40
N ILE A 63 -6.40 4.56 9.10
CA ILE A 63 -6.01 3.38 8.33
C ILE A 63 -5.15 3.83 7.15
N GLY A 64 -4.01 3.16 6.95
CA GLY A 64 -3.19 3.27 5.75
C GLY A 64 -3.25 2.00 4.93
N ILE A 65 -3.45 2.11 3.61
CA ILE A 65 -3.51 0.97 2.69
C ILE A 65 -2.39 1.11 1.65
N ALA A 66 -1.51 0.13 1.59
CA ALA A 66 -0.53 -0.06 0.53
C ALA A 66 -1.10 -1.01 -0.53
N VAL A 67 -1.04 -0.64 -1.81
CA VAL A 67 -1.51 -1.48 -2.92
C VAL A 67 -0.56 -1.38 -4.11
N PRO A 68 -0.40 -2.45 -4.90
CA PRO A 68 0.37 -2.40 -6.14
C PRO A 68 -0.41 -1.65 -7.23
N GLY A 69 0.30 -0.88 -8.03
CA GLY A 69 -0.26 -0.19 -9.20
C GLY A 69 -0.37 1.32 -9.06
N THR A 70 -1.15 1.92 -9.94
CA THR A 70 -1.28 3.37 -10.09
C THR A 70 -2.47 3.89 -9.30
N ILE A 71 -2.23 4.86 -8.41
CA ILE A 71 -3.22 5.42 -7.49
C ILE A 71 -3.40 6.91 -7.77
N LYS A 72 -4.65 7.38 -7.81
CA LYS A 72 -5.01 8.80 -7.88
C LYS A 72 -6.02 9.13 -6.79
N GLY A 73 -5.63 9.95 -5.83
CA GLY A 73 -6.48 10.23 -4.67
C GLY A 73 -6.78 8.95 -3.89
N THR A 74 -8.05 8.54 -3.86
CA THR A 74 -8.52 7.31 -3.18
C THR A 74 -8.78 6.16 -4.15
N GLU A 75 -8.59 6.38 -5.46
CA GLU A 75 -8.92 5.43 -6.52
C GLU A 75 -7.70 4.67 -7.01
N ILE A 76 -7.84 3.36 -7.19
CA ILE A 76 -6.90 2.51 -7.92
C ILE A 76 -7.22 2.63 -9.41
N ILE A 77 -6.42 3.43 -10.13
CA ILE A 77 -6.62 3.62 -11.58
C ILE A 77 -6.36 2.32 -12.33
N LYS A 78 -5.28 1.63 -11.96
CA LYS A 78 -4.93 0.33 -12.53
C LYS A 78 -4.04 -0.46 -11.58
N SER A 79 -4.41 -1.70 -11.32
CA SER A 79 -3.54 -2.69 -10.68
C SER A 79 -3.64 -4.01 -11.42
N VAL A 80 -2.59 -4.37 -12.15
CA VAL A 80 -2.50 -5.64 -12.88
C VAL A 80 -2.50 -6.81 -11.91
N ASN A 81 -1.78 -6.68 -10.80
CA ASN A 81 -1.63 -7.72 -9.78
C ASN A 81 -2.95 -8.05 -9.07
N LEU A 82 -3.83 -7.06 -8.93
CA LEU A 82 -5.16 -7.23 -8.35
C LEU A 82 -6.26 -7.46 -9.41
N GLY A 83 -5.96 -7.22 -10.69
CA GLY A 83 -6.94 -7.36 -11.77
C GLY A 83 -8.02 -6.27 -11.78
N VAL A 84 -7.71 -5.06 -11.29
CA VAL A 84 -8.68 -3.95 -11.20
C VAL A 84 -8.29 -2.75 -12.02
N LYS A 85 -9.31 -1.99 -12.41
CA LYS A 85 -9.19 -0.69 -13.08
C LYS A 85 -10.33 0.22 -12.60
N ASN A 86 -9.99 1.49 -12.34
CA ASN A 86 -10.92 2.52 -11.85
C ASN A 86 -11.73 2.03 -10.64
N TYR A 87 -11.02 1.60 -9.60
CA TYR A 87 -11.64 0.94 -8.45
C TYR A 87 -11.41 1.72 -7.16
N ASN A 88 -12.50 2.17 -6.52
CA ASN A 88 -12.43 2.96 -5.30
C ASN A 88 -12.57 2.09 -4.03
N LEU A 89 -11.48 1.41 -3.69
CA LEU A 89 -11.39 0.55 -2.51
C LEU A 89 -11.68 1.34 -1.21
N VAL A 90 -11.19 2.57 -1.12
CA VAL A 90 -11.35 3.41 0.08
C VAL A 90 -12.83 3.72 0.32
N GLU A 91 -13.54 4.19 -0.70
CA GLU A 91 -14.97 4.50 -0.61
C GLU A 91 -15.79 3.28 -0.20
N ASN A 92 -15.47 2.11 -0.76
CA ASN A 92 -16.17 0.88 -0.42
C ASN A 92 -15.96 0.47 1.05
N ILE A 93 -14.73 0.56 1.56
CA ILE A 93 -14.44 0.26 2.96
C ILE A 93 -15.10 1.32 3.89
N GLN A 94 -15.13 2.58 3.49
CA GLN A 94 -15.72 3.66 4.29
C GLN A 94 -17.25 3.57 4.44
N LYS A 95 -17.95 2.77 3.64
CA LYS A 95 -19.37 2.43 3.86
C LYS A 95 -19.59 1.65 5.16
N GLU A 96 -18.55 0.94 5.62
CA GLU A 96 -18.61 0.06 6.79
C GLU A 96 -17.72 0.55 7.96
N ILE A 97 -16.68 1.34 7.67
CA ILE A 97 -15.65 1.78 8.62
C ILE A 97 -15.59 3.31 8.63
N ASN A 98 -16.04 3.92 9.72
CA ASN A 98 -16.02 5.38 9.89
C ASN A 98 -14.68 5.86 10.46
N LEU A 99 -13.60 5.71 9.66
CA LEU A 99 -12.26 6.22 10.00
C LEU A 99 -11.62 6.88 8.76
N PRO A 100 -10.69 7.83 8.96
CA PRO A 100 -9.85 8.32 7.87
C PRO A 100 -9.04 7.19 7.26
N ILE A 101 -9.13 7.03 5.94
CA ILE A 101 -8.37 6.02 5.20
C ILE A 101 -7.50 6.71 4.15
N LYS A 102 -6.22 6.36 4.11
CA LYS A 102 -5.27 6.78 3.07
C LYS A 102 -4.81 5.57 2.29
N ILE A 103 -4.71 5.70 0.98
CA ILE A 103 -4.21 4.66 0.08
C ILE A 103 -3.02 5.17 -0.71
N ARG A 104 -2.02 4.32 -0.93
CA ARG A 104 -0.83 4.66 -1.72
C ARG A 104 -0.22 3.41 -2.35
N ASN A 105 0.59 3.62 -3.38
CA ASN A 105 1.38 2.55 -3.98
C ASN A 105 2.30 1.87 -2.93
N ASP A 106 2.45 0.56 -3.01
CA ASP A 106 3.18 -0.29 -2.07
C ASP A 106 4.67 0.08 -1.96
N ALA A 107 5.38 0.27 -3.08
CA ALA A 107 6.78 0.68 -3.06
C ALA A 107 6.97 2.08 -2.46
N LYS A 108 6.03 3.00 -2.70
CA LYS A 108 6.04 4.34 -2.08
C LYS A 108 5.80 4.26 -0.57
N CYS A 109 4.90 3.38 -0.11
CA CYS A 109 4.69 3.13 1.32
C CYS A 109 5.94 2.56 1.98
N ALA A 110 6.60 1.58 1.36
CA ALA A 110 7.83 0.99 1.86
C ALA A 110 8.97 2.04 1.97
N ALA A 111 9.13 2.87 0.94
CA ALA A 111 10.13 3.96 0.97
C ALA A 111 9.89 4.95 2.10
N ILE A 112 8.62 5.32 2.36
CA ILE A 112 8.27 6.20 3.48
C ILE A 112 8.60 5.53 4.82
N ALA A 113 8.32 4.25 4.98
CA ALA A 113 8.64 3.49 6.19
C ALA A 113 10.16 3.45 6.43
N GLU A 114 10.95 3.11 5.40
CA GLU A 114 12.40 3.12 5.47
C GLU A 114 12.99 4.51 5.81
N ASN A 115 12.39 5.57 5.29
CA ASN A 115 12.81 6.94 5.61
C ASN A 115 12.44 7.35 7.04
N LYS A 116 11.33 6.87 7.58
CA LYS A 116 10.88 7.27 8.93
C LYS A 116 11.54 6.47 10.05
N ILE A 117 11.66 5.16 9.88
CA ILE A 117 12.09 4.23 10.94
C ILE A 117 13.11 3.19 10.48
N GLY A 118 13.46 3.14 9.21
CA GLY A 118 14.36 2.14 8.61
C GLY A 118 15.71 2.70 8.18
N ALA A 119 16.30 2.06 7.17
CA ALA A 119 17.67 2.31 6.69
C ALA A 119 17.88 3.70 6.06
N LEU A 120 16.81 4.37 5.61
CA LEU A 120 16.89 5.67 4.96
C LEU A 120 16.76 6.86 5.94
N LYS A 121 16.54 6.62 7.23
CA LYS A 121 16.22 7.64 8.24
C LYS A 121 17.23 8.77 8.33
N GLU A 122 18.53 8.45 8.18
CA GLU A 122 19.62 9.44 8.32
C GLU A 122 19.91 10.21 7.01
N TYR A 123 19.23 9.87 5.91
CA TYR A 123 19.53 10.41 4.59
C TYR A 123 18.43 11.37 4.13
N LYS A 124 18.80 12.65 3.87
CA LYS A 124 17.90 13.65 3.30
C LYS A 124 17.52 13.39 1.85
N ARG A 125 18.33 12.62 1.13
CA ARG A 125 18.11 12.25 -0.28
C ARG A 125 18.42 10.78 -0.44
N SER A 126 17.47 10.03 -0.94
CA SER A 126 17.63 8.58 -1.14
C SER A 126 16.72 8.06 -2.25
N ILE A 127 17.11 6.93 -2.78
CA ILE A 127 16.31 6.15 -3.73
C ILE A 127 16.02 4.81 -3.05
N PHE A 128 14.76 4.44 -3.04
CA PHE A 128 14.31 3.12 -2.62
C PHE A 128 13.98 2.29 -3.86
N LEU A 129 14.49 1.06 -3.92
CA LEU A 129 14.16 0.09 -4.97
C LEU A 129 13.63 -1.18 -4.32
N SER A 130 12.48 -1.64 -4.80
CA SER A 130 11.88 -2.92 -4.43
C SER A 130 12.04 -3.91 -5.57
N LEU A 131 12.74 -5.01 -5.31
CA LEU A 131 12.97 -6.08 -6.28
C LEU A 131 12.07 -7.27 -5.93
N GLY A 132 11.07 -7.54 -6.78
CA GLY A 132 10.10 -8.61 -6.58
C GLY A 132 9.63 -9.15 -7.93
N THR A 133 8.32 -9.30 -8.13
CA THR A 133 7.73 -9.65 -9.44
C THR A 133 8.11 -8.64 -10.52
N GLY A 134 8.34 -7.40 -10.14
CA GLY A 134 8.86 -6.32 -10.96
C GLY A 134 9.83 -5.46 -10.15
N ILE A 135 10.18 -4.30 -10.68
CA ILE A 135 11.01 -3.30 -10.01
C ILE A 135 10.11 -2.11 -9.68
N GLY A 136 9.82 -1.93 -8.41
CA GLY A 136 9.19 -0.73 -7.90
C GLY A 136 10.21 0.22 -7.30
N GLY A 137 9.82 1.47 -7.07
CA GLY A 137 10.73 2.38 -6.39
C GLY A 137 10.12 3.72 -6.02
N ALA A 138 10.91 4.50 -5.30
CA ALA A 138 10.56 5.84 -4.88
C ALA A 138 11.82 6.68 -4.64
N VAL A 139 11.67 7.98 -4.77
CA VAL A 139 12.70 8.97 -4.46
C VAL A 139 12.28 9.76 -3.24
N ILE A 140 13.19 9.94 -2.30
CA ILE A 140 13.02 10.79 -1.12
C ILE A 140 13.94 12.01 -1.27
N ILE A 141 13.42 13.20 -1.09
CA ILE A 141 14.17 14.46 -1.09
C ILE A 141 13.74 15.25 0.14
N ASN A 142 14.71 15.69 0.94
CA ASN A 142 14.49 16.43 2.18
C ASN A 142 13.53 15.71 3.15
N ASN A 143 13.67 14.39 3.25
CA ASN A 143 12.82 13.50 4.06
C ASN A 143 11.34 13.42 3.61
N GLU A 144 11.04 13.86 2.40
CA GLU A 144 9.73 13.79 1.80
C GLU A 144 9.76 12.96 0.53
N LEU A 145 8.70 12.20 0.28
CA LEU A 145 8.54 11.48 -0.97
C LEU A 145 8.45 12.48 -2.12
N LEU A 146 9.28 12.29 -3.16
CA LEU A 146 9.10 13.01 -4.40
C LEU A 146 7.78 12.56 -5.04
N ASP A 147 6.74 13.34 -4.80
CA ASP A 147 5.43 13.12 -5.43
C ASP A 147 5.36 13.98 -6.68
N THR A 148 5.27 13.35 -7.82
CA THR A 148 5.20 14.04 -9.12
C THR A 148 3.79 14.54 -9.42
N GLY A 149 2.85 14.39 -8.48
CA GLY A 149 1.44 14.81 -8.62
C GLY A 149 0.63 13.93 -9.58
N ASP A 150 1.30 13.19 -10.43
CA ASP A 150 0.72 12.34 -11.44
C ASP A 150 0.97 10.84 -11.18
N LEU A 151 0.30 10.04 -11.99
CA LEU A 151 0.08 8.63 -11.82
C LEU A 151 1.33 7.75 -11.88
N SER A 152 2.44 8.24 -12.46
CA SER A 152 3.56 7.41 -12.91
C SER A 152 4.95 7.83 -12.40
N GLY A 153 5.03 8.60 -11.33
CA GLY A 153 6.32 9.02 -10.80
C GLY A 153 7.16 7.86 -10.24
N CYS A 154 8.44 7.82 -10.62
CA CYS A 154 9.42 6.85 -10.12
C CYS A 154 9.16 5.39 -10.56
N GLU A 155 8.68 5.18 -11.78
CA GLU A 155 8.49 3.86 -12.39
C GLU A 155 9.82 3.29 -12.92
N PHE A 156 10.76 3.01 -12.03
CA PHE A 156 12.12 2.56 -12.39
C PHE A 156 12.15 1.26 -13.20
N GLY A 157 11.19 0.36 -12.97
CA GLY A 157 11.08 -0.88 -13.72
C GLY A 157 10.70 -0.72 -15.19
N HIS A 158 10.26 0.49 -15.58
CA HIS A 158 9.92 0.81 -16.98
C HIS A 158 10.99 1.65 -17.70
N MET A 159 12.15 1.87 -17.07
CA MET A 159 13.25 2.58 -17.71
C MET A 159 13.86 1.72 -18.83
N ILE A 160 14.06 2.30 -20.02
CA ILE A 160 14.78 1.66 -21.11
C ILE A 160 16.28 1.73 -20.80
N ILE A 161 16.89 0.59 -20.52
CA ILE A 161 18.32 0.46 -20.20
C ILE A 161 19.15 -0.13 -21.34
N GLN A 162 18.49 -0.63 -22.37
CA GLN A 162 19.12 -1.20 -23.57
C GLN A 162 18.27 -0.84 -24.80
N LYS A 163 18.92 -0.40 -25.89
CA LYS A 163 18.24 0.10 -27.11
C LYS A 163 17.21 -0.86 -27.69
N ASP A 164 17.53 -2.15 -27.72
CA ASP A 164 16.69 -3.22 -28.26
C ASP A 164 16.31 -4.23 -27.16
N GLY A 165 16.31 -3.77 -25.90
CA GLY A 165 15.87 -4.53 -24.74
C GLY A 165 14.34 -4.70 -24.72
N ILE A 166 13.90 -5.78 -24.03
CA ILE A 166 12.47 -6.10 -23.85
C ILE A 166 11.87 -5.14 -22.82
#